data_e38182c15725bf514d5cee538f9be196
#
_entry.id   e38182c15725bf514d5cee538f9be196
#
_cell.length_a   1.000
_cell.length_b   1.000
_cell.length_c   1.000
_cell.angle_alpha   90.00
_cell.angle_beta   90.00
_cell.angle_gamma   90.00
#
_symmetry.space_group_name_H-M   'P 1'
#
loop_
_entity.id
_entity.type
_entity.pdbx_description
1 polymer ?
#
loop_
_entity_poly.entity_id
_entity_poly.type
_entity_poly.pdbx_seq_one_letter_code
_entity_poly.pdbx_strand_id
1 'polypeptide(L)'
;QNAIATEIDEHIKVLDDLGGLDAIGSPLVDNMYHAGWAWAGSTPYQGLKLMGAYFGGTRNPMAIKWPKRIKPDPKPRAQFHHCNDLVPTIYELVGITPPKVVNGVEQDPVHGTSFAYAFNAPDAPGQLKTQFFDIFGSRSVYHDGWMAGAVGPRLPWVQGVDPSILTWSPDTDDWELYNLEEDWSQSRNIADQHPEKLQMLKNLFLVESAKYKNLPIGGGLWTIIFHPEMKVAPDATSWELPGSITRIPEPCAPRLGALDNKVVIDMEI
;
A
#
# COMPACT_ATOMS: atom_id res chain seq x y z
N GLN A 1 4.51 19.97 7.70
CA GLN A 1 5.86 19.60 8.18
C GLN A 1 5.81 18.26 8.84
N ASN A 2 5.88 17.20 8.08
CA ASN A 2 5.95 15.86 8.65
C ASN A 2 7.41 15.47 8.81
N ALA A 3 8.15 16.25 9.63
CA ALA A 3 9.40 15.78 10.18
C ALA A 3 9.03 14.64 11.13
N ILE A 4 9.12 13.42 10.65
CA ILE A 4 8.90 12.25 11.46
C ILE A 4 10.11 12.15 12.36
N ALA A 5 9.98 12.64 13.59
CA ALA A 5 10.95 12.33 14.62
C ALA A 5 10.84 10.83 14.88
N THR A 6 11.93 10.10 14.71
CA THR A 6 12.00 8.67 15.02
C THR A 6 12.59 8.44 16.40
N GLU A 7 13.25 9.45 16.94
CA GLU A 7 13.83 9.44 18.28
C GLU A 7 12.78 9.87 19.32
N ILE A 8 12.65 9.11 20.40
CA ILE A 8 11.66 9.38 21.46
C ILE A 8 11.86 10.75 22.07
N ASP A 9 13.10 11.14 22.35
CA ASP A 9 13.43 12.41 22.97
C ASP A 9 13.04 13.61 22.08
N GLU A 10 13.19 13.47 20.76
CA GLU A 10 12.71 14.49 19.82
C GLU A 10 11.19 14.62 19.81
N HIS A 11 10.46 13.49 19.90
CA HIS A 11 9.01 13.51 20.02
C HIS A 11 8.55 14.19 21.31
N ILE A 12 9.19 13.88 22.44
CA ILE A 12 8.88 14.49 23.74
C ILE A 12 9.11 16.00 23.65
N LYS A 13 10.26 16.42 23.11
CA LYS A 13 10.57 17.84 22.97
C LYS A 13 9.55 18.59 22.11
N VAL A 14 9.19 18.05 20.96
CA VAL A 14 8.17 18.65 20.07
C VAL A 14 6.83 18.73 20.77
N LEU A 15 6.47 17.69 21.52
CA LEU A 15 5.21 17.67 22.27
C LEU A 15 5.22 18.73 23.39
N ASP A 16 6.31 18.85 24.15
CA ASP A 16 6.46 19.85 25.21
C ASP A 16 6.38 21.28 24.65
N ASP A 17 7.03 21.54 23.53
CA ASP A 17 7.00 22.84 22.83
C ASP A 17 5.57 23.21 22.35
N LEU A 18 4.70 22.23 22.12
CA LEU A 18 3.33 22.41 21.64
C LEU A 18 2.26 22.36 22.74
N GLY A 19 2.65 22.23 24.00
CA GLY A 19 1.72 22.23 25.15
C GLY A 19 1.63 20.91 25.91
N GLY A 20 2.60 20.00 25.73
CA GLY A 20 2.69 18.74 26.45
C GLY A 20 1.62 17.73 26.07
N LEU A 21 1.28 16.86 27.00
CA LEU A 21 0.30 15.77 26.74
C LEU A 21 -1.08 16.28 26.36
N ASP A 22 -1.47 17.47 26.82
CA ASP A 22 -2.78 18.07 26.50
C ASP A 22 -2.89 18.48 25.01
N ALA A 23 -1.76 18.62 24.31
CA ALA A 23 -1.75 18.90 22.87
C ALA A 23 -2.05 17.67 22.02
N ILE A 24 -1.93 16.45 22.56
CA ILE A 24 -2.18 15.21 21.82
C ILE A 24 -3.63 15.15 21.35
N GLY A 25 -3.82 14.87 20.05
CA GLY A 25 -5.16 14.86 19.44
C GLY A 25 -5.68 16.22 18.99
N SER A 26 -4.94 17.30 19.29
CA SER A 26 -5.23 18.62 18.75
C SER A 26 -4.67 18.81 17.33
N PRO A 27 -5.13 19.84 16.58
CA PRO A 27 -4.57 20.15 15.26
C PRO A 27 -3.12 20.69 15.31
N LEU A 28 -2.57 20.93 16.50
CA LEU A 28 -1.19 21.42 16.66
C LEU A 28 -0.16 20.29 16.58
N VAL A 29 -0.56 19.06 16.88
CA VAL A 29 0.33 17.90 16.93
C VAL A 29 -0.01 16.92 15.83
N ASP A 30 0.95 16.64 14.96
CA ASP A 30 0.89 15.52 14.02
C ASP A 30 1.29 14.24 14.76
N ASN A 31 0.28 13.52 15.25
CA ASN A 31 0.47 12.33 16.07
C ASN A 31 0.95 11.15 15.20
N MET A 32 2.26 11.04 15.06
CA MET A 32 2.87 9.88 14.41
C MET A 32 2.99 8.73 15.41
N TYR A 33 2.54 7.56 14.98
CA TYR A 33 2.62 6.35 15.77
C TYR A 33 4.04 5.77 15.71
N HIS A 34 4.70 5.62 16.87
CA HIS A 34 6.08 5.13 16.92
C HIS A 34 6.19 3.71 16.33
N ALA A 35 7.23 3.46 15.52
CA ALA A 35 7.41 2.22 14.77
C ALA A 35 7.44 0.96 15.66
N GLY A 36 8.06 1.04 16.84
CA GLY A 36 8.09 -0.07 17.79
C GLY A 36 6.69 -0.45 18.31
N TRP A 37 5.85 0.54 18.61
CA TRP A 37 4.46 0.30 19.01
C TRP A 37 3.60 -0.18 17.84
N ALA A 38 3.84 0.33 16.63
CA ALA A 38 3.16 -0.15 15.43
C ALA A 38 3.47 -1.62 15.17
N TRP A 39 4.74 -2.05 15.34
CA TRP A 39 5.11 -3.46 15.24
C TRP A 39 4.47 -4.28 16.36
N ALA A 40 4.56 -3.83 17.61
CA ALA A 40 3.90 -4.50 18.73
C ALA A 40 2.40 -4.70 18.49
N GLY A 41 1.71 -3.68 17.93
CA GLY A 41 0.30 -3.77 17.57
C GLY A 41 -0.01 -4.69 16.39
N SER A 42 0.98 -5.02 15.58
CA SER A 42 0.85 -5.95 14.43
C SER A 42 1.13 -7.42 14.80
N THR A 43 1.62 -7.68 16.02
CA THR A 43 1.96 -9.05 16.44
C THR A 43 0.74 -9.99 16.36
N PRO A 44 0.95 -11.26 16.01
CA PRO A 44 2.22 -11.97 15.83
C PRO A 44 2.88 -11.82 14.45
N TYR A 45 2.37 -10.94 13.60
CA TYR A 45 2.93 -10.71 12.28
C TYR A 45 4.20 -9.86 12.36
N GLN A 46 5.16 -10.15 11.51
CA GLN A 46 6.33 -9.31 11.34
C GLN A 46 5.98 -8.02 10.59
N GLY A 47 6.73 -6.97 10.89
CA GLY A 47 6.65 -5.71 10.14
C GLY A 47 5.49 -4.81 10.54
N LEU A 48 5.35 -3.75 9.78
CA LEU A 48 4.34 -2.70 9.95
C LEU A 48 4.15 -1.95 8.63
N LYS A 49 3.41 -0.84 8.62
CA LYS A 49 3.21 0.03 7.45
C LYS A 49 4.53 0.25 6.68
N LEU A 50 4.49 0.24 5.37
CA LEU A 50 5.59 0.29 4.40
C LEU A 50 6.31 -1.05 4.15
N MET A 51 5.98 -2.10 4.84
CA MET A 51 6.61 -3.41 4.65
C MET A 51 5.67 -4.35 3.89
N GLY A 52 5.67 -4.23 2.57
CA GLY A 52 4.85 -5.08 1.69
C GLY A 52 5.24 -6.56 1.71
N ALA A 53 6.44 -6.87 2.22
CA ALA A 53 6.94 -8.24 2.35
C ALA A 53 6.24 -9.06 3.45
N TYR A 54 5.68 -8.40 4.45
CA TYR A 54 5.16 -9.04 5.65
C TYR A 54 3.70 -8.70 5.96
N PHE A 55 3.04 -9.61 6.64
CA PHE A 55 1.65 -9.42 7.03
C PHE A 55 1.41 -8.28 8.02
N GLY A 56 2.37 -7.89 8.83
CA GLY A 56 2.26 -6.70 9.66
C GLY A 56 2.09 -5.41 8.85
N GLY A 57 2.55 -5.40 7.60
CA GLY A 57 2.35 -4.29 6.66
C GLY A 57 1.14 -4.42 5.72
N THR A 58 0.61 -5.64 5.54
CA THR A 58 -0.40 -5.90 4.51
C THR A 58 -1.71 -6.51 5.04
N ARG A 59 -1.70 -7.18 6.18
CA ARG A 59 -2.87 -7.87 6.72
C ARG A 59 -3.61 -7.03 7.74
N ASN A 60 -4.90 -6.79 7.49
CA ASN A 60 -5.79 -6.07 8.38
C ASN A 60 -7.04 -6.90 8.68
N PRO A 61 -7.56 -6.84 9.92
CA PRO A 61 -8.83 -7.49 10.25
C PRO A 61 -9.99 -6.73 9.59
N MET A 62 -11.02 -7.47 9.20
CA MET A 62 -12.26 -6.91 8.68
C MET A 62 -13.45 -7.57 9.36
N ALA A 63 -14.45 -6.77 9.73
CA ALA A 63 -15.73 -7.23 10.24
C ALA A 63 -16.86 -6.69 9.36
N ILE A 64 -17.81 -7.56 9.02
CA ILE A 64 -18.96 -7.21 8.20
C ILE A 64 -20.24 -7.55 8.97
N LYS A 65 -21.17 -6.59 9.04
CA LYS A 65 -22.47 -6.77 9.63
C LYS A 65 -23.56 -6.43 8.62
N TRP A 66 -24.36 -7.44 8.26
CA TRP A 66 -25.52 -7.27 7.40
C TRP A 66 -26.67 -8.22 7.82
N PRO A 67 -27.45 -7.88 8.84
CA PRO A 67 -28.41 -8.79 9.48
C PRO A 67 -29.42 -9.42 8.53
N LYS A 68 -29.75 -8.76 7.40
CA LYS A 68 -30.69 -9.30 6.41
C LYS A 68 -30.11 -10.44 5.56
N ARG A 69 -28.77 -10.54 5.42
CA ARG A 69 -28.13 -11.53 4.53
C ARG A 69 -27.03 -12.34 5.17
N ILE A 70 -26.40 -11.85 6.24
CA ILE A 70 -25.32 -12.54 6.93
C ILE A 70 -25.86 -13.06 8.25
N LYS A 71 -25.83 -14.38 8.42
CA LYS A 71 -26.19 -15.01 9.68
C LYS A 71 -25.09 -14.76 10.71
N PRO A 72 -25.43 -14.51 11.99
CA PRO A 72 -24.45 -14.45 13.05
C PRO A 72 -23.65 -15.75 13.10
N ASP A 73 -22.33 -15.62 13.05
CA ASP A 73 -21.42 -16.76 13.09
C ASP A 73 -20.08 -16.28 13.66
N PRO A 74 -19.63 -16.83 14.81
CA PRO A 74 -18.39 -16.44 15.45
C PRO A 74 -17.14 -16.98 14.72
N LYS A 75 -17.31 -17.89 13.75
CA LYS A 75 -16.18 -18.49 13.04
C LYS A 75 -15.51 -17.47 12.12
N PRO A 76 -14.19 -17.18 12.31
CA PRO A 76 -13.47 -16.33 11.38
C PRO A 76 -13.45 -16.92 9.96
N ARG A 77 -13.41 -16.03 8.96
CA ARG A 77 -13.21 -16.41 7.56
C ARG A 77 -11.71 -16.42 7.29
N ALA A 78 -11.17 -17.60 6.97
CA ALA A 78 -9.73 -17.81 6.76
C ALA A 78 -9.32 -17.70 5.28
N GLN A 79 -10.26 -17.52 4.37
CA GLN A 79 -9.97 -17.33 2.95
C GLN A 79 -9.11 -16.08 2.76
N PHE A 80 -8.13 -16.17 1.86
CA PHE A 80 -7.32 -15.03 1.50
C PHE A 80 -8.16 -14.04 0.67
N HIS A 81 -8.15 -12.78 1.09
CA HIS A 81 -8.82 -11.66 0.40
C HIS A 81 -7.92 -10.43 0.39
N HIS A 82 -8.20 -9.52 -0.53
CA HIS A 82 -7.51 -8.25 -0.68
C HIS A 82 -8.51 -7.08 -0.64
N CYS A 83 -8.05 -5.88 -0.32
CA CYS A 83 -8.93 -4.70 -0.31
C CYS A 83 -9.58 -4.42 -1.68
N ASN A 84 -8.95 -4.81 -2.78
CA ASN A 84 -9.54 -4.71 -4.13
C ASN A 84 -10.82 -5.56 -4.28
N ASP A 85 -11.01 -6.57 -3.44
CA ASP A 85 -12.16 -7.47 -3.49
C ASP A 85 -13.43 -6.82 -2.93
N LEU A 86 -13.29 -5.70 -2.18
CA LEU A 86 -14.44 -4.97 -1.64
C LEU A 86 -15.35 -4.43 -2.74
N VAL A 87 -14.78 -3.82 -3.76
CA VAL A 87 -15.55 -3.18 -4.84
C VAL A 87 -16.38 -4.19 -5.62
N PRO A 88 -15.82 -5.27 -6.19
CA PRO A 88 -16.61 -6.27 -6.89
C PRO A 88 -17.63 -6.97 -5.97
N THR A 89 -17.31 -7.13 -4.68
CA THR A 89 -18.28 -7.67 -3.70
C THR A 89 -19.48 -6.73 -3.56
N ILE A 90 -19.27 -5.43 -3.43
CA ILE A 90 -20.36 -4.45 -3.34
C ILE A 90 -21.19 -4.47 -4.62
N TYR A 91 -20.58 -4.46 -5.79
CA TYR A 91 -21.29 -4.51 -7.07
C TYR A 91 -22.18 -5.76 -7.17
N GLU A 92 -21.65 -6.93 -6.80
CA GLU A 92 -22.43 -8.19 -6.77
C GLU A 92 -23.62 -8.09 -5.81
N LEU A 93 -23.39 -7.58 -4.60
CA LEU A 93 -24.40 -7.51 -3.55
C LEU A 93 -25.56 -6.56 -3.88
N VAL A 94 -25.29 -5.48 -4.60
CA VAL A 94 -26.31 -4.50 -5.04
C VAL A 94 -26.85 -4.80 -6.43
N GLY A 95 -26.32 -5.81 -7.13
CA GLY A 95 -26.77 -6.21 -8.46
C GLY A 95 -26.47 -5.21 -9.57
N ILE A 96 -25.37 -4.43 -9.43
CA ILE A 96 -24.95 -3.43 -10.41
C ILE A 96 -23.74 -3.96 -11.18
N THR A 97 -23.79 -3.87 -12.50
CA THR A 97 -22.61 -4.12 -13.35
C THR A 97 -21.74 -2.86 -13.40
N PRO A 98 -20.42 -2.97 -13.13
CA PRO A 98 -19.52 -1.83 -13.26
C PRO A 98 -19.58 -1.19 -14.65
N PRO A 99 -19.68 0.13 -14.76
CA PRO A 99 -19.69 0.79 -16.05
C PRO A 99 -18.34 0.67 -16.75
N LYS A 100 -18.33 0.35 -18.04
CA LYS A 100 -17.09 0.33 -18.84
C LYS A 100 -16.65 1.70 -19.31
N VAL A 101 -17.59 2.63 -19.39
CA VAL A 101 -17.32 4.02 -19.81
C VAL A 101 -18.03 4.95 -18.85
N VAL A 102 -17.33 5.97 -18.35
CA VAL A 102 -17.89 7.02 -17.49
C VAL A 102 -17.53 8.38 -18.12
N ASN A 103 -18.54 9.20 -18.41
CA ASN A 103 -18.36 10.53 -19.03
C ASN A 103 -17.50 10.48 -20.32
N GLY A 104 -17.67 9.44 -21.13
CA GLY A 104 -16.92 9.25 -22.38
C GLY A 104 -15.50 8.68 -22.20
N VAL A 105 -15.07 8.38 -20.98
CA VAL A 105 -13.76 7.81 -20.66
C VAL A 105 -13.90 6.33 -20.36
N GLU A 106 -13.13 5.48 -21.07
CA GLU A 106 -13.04 4.06 -20.79
C GLU A 106 -12.38 3.84 -19.42
N GLN A 107 -13.02 3.00 -18.62
CA GLN A 107 -12.56 2.68 -17.27
C GLN A 107 -11.63 1.45 -17.28
N ASP A 108 -10.58 1.50 -16.45
CA ASP A 108 -9.82 0.28 -16.16
C ASP A 108 -10.75 -0.78 -15.54
N PRO A 109 -10.53 -2.07 -15.82
CA PRO A 109 -11.31 -3.14 -15.23
C PRO A 109 -11.29 -3.10 -13.70
N VAL A 110 -12.42 -3.40 -13.08
CA VAL A 110 -12.44 -3.64 -11.62
C VAL A 110 -11.72 -4.94 -11.36
N HIS A 111 -10.50 -4.81 -10.80
CA HIS A 111 -9.73 -5.96 -10.35
C HIS A 111 -10.24 -6.42 -8.99
N GLY A 112 -10.02 -7.66 -8.67
CA GLY A 112 -10.44 -8.27 -7.42
C GLY A 112 -11.48 -9.36 -7.62
N THR A 113 -11.68 -10.15 -6.57
CA THR A 113 -12.57 -11.31 -6.55
C THR A 113 -13.62 -11.11 -5.46
N SER A 114 -14.90 -11.10 -5.81
CA SER A 114 -15.96 -10.97 -4.80
C SER A 114 -15.83 -12.06 -3.74
N PHE A 115 -15.96 -11.67 -2.47
CA PHE A 115 -16.00 -12.60 -1.34
C PHE A 115 -17.40 -12.79 -0.75
N ALA A 116 -18.46 -12.39 -1.45
CA ALA A 116 -19.84 -12.61 -1.02
C ALA A 116 -20.14 -14.09 -0.75
N TYR A 117 -19.48 -15.01 -1.48
CA TYR A 117 -19.58 -16.44 -1.30
C TYR A 117 -19.23 -16.92 0.13
N ALA A 118 -18.30 -16.23 0.81
CA ALA A 118 -17.83 -16.61 2.13
C ALA A 118 -18.74 -16.14 3.28
N PHE A 119 -19.71 -15.28 3.04
CA PHE A 119 -20.52 -14.67 4.09
C PHE A 119 -21.22 -15.71 4.99
N ASN A 120 -21.85 -16.71 4.40
CA ASN A 120 -22.54 -17.76 5.11
C ASN A 120 -21.90 -19.16 4.92
N ALA A 121 -20.67 -19.20 4.40
CA ALA A 121 -19.93 -20.42 4.12
C ALA A 121 -18.45 -20.26 4.61
N PRO A 122 -18.22 -20.34 5.93
CA PRO A 122 -16.91 -20.11 6.52
C PRO A 122 -15.83 -21.07 6.02
N ASP A 123 -16.22 -22.26 5.58
CA ASP A 123 -15.31 -23.31 5.08
C ASP A 123 -15.26 -23.39 3.54
N ALA A 124 -15.89 -22.46 2.83
CA ALA A 124 -15.80 -22.43 1.38
C ALA A 124 -14.34 -22.24 0.92
N PRO A 125 -13.91 -22.94 -0.14
CA PRO A 125 -12.57 -22.73 -0.69
C PRO A 125 -12.35 -21.26 -1.11
N GLY A 126 -11.16 -20.72 -0.81
CA GLY A 126 -10.78 -19.38 -1.23
C GLY A 126 -10.75 -19.23 -2.75
N GLN A 127 -11.34 -18.18 -3.27
CA GLN A 127 -11.41 -17.90 -4.71
C GLN A 127 -10.24 -17.04 -5.20
N LEU A 128 -9.72 -16.11 -4.37
CA LEU A 128 -8.54 -15.33 -4.69
C LEU A 128 -7.30 -16.23 -4.54
N LYS A 129 -6.64 -16.53 -5.66
CA LYS A 129 -5.50 -17.44 -5.71
C LYS A 129 -4.17 -16.73 -5.76
N THR A 130 -4.12 -15.53 -6.32
CA THR A 130 -2.87 -14.78 -6.51
C THR A 130 -3.10 -13.32 -6.17
N GLN A 131 -2.19 -12.78 -5.37
CA GLN A 131 -2.14 -11.36 -5.07
C GLN A 131 -0.70 -10.93 -4.88
N PHE A 132 -0.28 -9.86 -5.56
CA PHE A 132 1.00 -9.24 -5.30
C PHE A 132 0.84 -7.96 -4.48
N PHE A 133 1.92 -7.57 -3.82
CA PHE A 133 2.04 -6.35 -3.04
C PHE A 133 3.36 -5.68 -3.40
N ASP A 134 3.35 -4.37 -3.54
CA ASP A 134 4.57 -3.55 -3.68
C ASP A 134 4.32 -2.19 -3.07
N ILE A 135 5.22 -1.79 -2.20
CA ILE A 135 5.27 -0.43 -1.67
C ILE A 135 6.73 0.01 -1.53
N PHE A 136 7.16 0.93 -2.41
CA PHE A 136 8.52 1.45 -2.44
C PHE A 136 9.60 0.36 -2.52
N GLY A 137 9.32 -0.73 -3.21
CA GLY A 137 10.22 -1.86 -3.38
C GLY A 137 10.10 -2.96 -2.32
N SER A 138 9.49 -2.70 -1.17
CA SER A 138 9.08 -3.78 -0.27
C SER A 138 7.91 -4.52 -0.89
N ARG A 139 8.11 -5.79 -1.22
CA ARG A 139 7.21 -6.51 -2.11
C ARG A 139 7.00 -7.96 -1.73
N SER A 140 5.86 -8.48 -2.14
CA SER A 140 5.56 -9.90 -1.98
C SER A 140 4.52 -10.38 -2.97
N VAL A 141 4.40 -11.69 -3.10
CA VAL A 141 3.34 -12.38 -3.82
C VAL A 141 2.79 -13.53 -2.99
N TYR A 142 1.48 -13.51 -2.84
CA TYR A 142 0.70 -14.65 -2.36
C TYR A 142 0.28 -15.50 -3.56
N HIS A 143 0.40 -16.80 -3.45
CA HIS A 143 -0.18 -17.75 -4.39
C HIS A 143 -0.52 -19.06 -3.71
N ASP A 144 -1.84 -19.35 -3.65
CA ASP A 144 -2.41 -20.62 -3.21
C ASP A 144 -1.79 -21.17 -1.92
N GLY A 145 -1.82 -20.37 -0.84
CA GLY A 145 -1.30 -20.72 0.48
C GLY A 145 0.19 -20.46 0.70
N TRP A 146 0.92 -20.04 -0.33
CA TRP A 146 2.34 -19.68 -0.23
C TRP A 146 2.54 -18.18 -0.37
N MET A 147 3.55 -17.66 0.30
CA MET A 147 3.95 -16.26 0.18
C MET A 147 5.46 -16.15 0.04
N ALA A 148 5.91 -15.44 -0.98
CA ALA A 148 7.30 -15.05 -1.15
C ALA A 148 7.39 -13.52 -1.10
N GLY A 149 8.43 -12.99 -0.46
CA GLY A 149 8.60 -11.54 -0.35
C GLY A 149 10.04 -11.12 -0.17
N ALA A 150 10.30 -9.85 -0.45
CA ALA A 150 11.59 -9.21 -0.22
C ALA A 150 11.36 -7.84 0.45
N VAL A 151 12.14 -7.57 1.49
CA VAL A 151 12.15 -6.27 2.16
C VAL A 151 12.84 -5.28 1.24
N GLY A 152 12.15 -4.21 0.87
CA GLY A 152 12.73 -3.16 0.04
C GLY A 152 13.70 -2.28 0.80
N PRO A 153 14.29 -1.29 0.12
CA PRO A 153 15.35 -0.44 0.68
C PRO A 153 14.86 0.50 1.78
N ARG A 154 13.54 0.71 1.88
CA ARG A 154 12.95 1.64 2.85
C ARG A 154 12.46 0.91 4.09
N LEU A 155 13.11 1.16 5.20
CA LEU A 155 12.71 0.65 6.52
C LEU A 155 11.92 1.74 7.28
N PRO A 156 10.77 1.40 7.88
CA PRO A 156 9.91 2.39 8.54
C PRO A 156 10.54 3.10 9.74
N TRP A 157 11.54 2.50 10.35
CA TRP A 157 12.25 3.02 11.53
C TRP A 157 13.56 3.76 11.19
N VAL A 158 13.94 3.83 9.92
CA VAL A 158 15.10 4.59 9.48
C VAL A 158 14.66 5.99 9.11
N GLN A 159 15.22 6.98 9.82
CA GLN A 159 14.96 8.39 9.55
C GLN A 159 15.68 8.84 8.27
N GLY A 160 14.98 9.66 7.50
CA GLY A 160 15.54 10.23 6.28
C GLY A 160 15.67 9.21 5.15
N VAL A 161 16.60 9.49 4.25
CA VAL A 161 16.89 8.66 3.10
C VAL A 161 18.26 8.05 3.28
N ASP A 162 18.29 6.73 3.42
CA ASP A 162 19.57 6.02 3.43
C ASP A 162 20.21 6.12 2.03
N PRO A 163 21.48 6.56 1.93
CA PRO A 163 22.18 6.64 0.65
C PRO A 163 22.22 5.33 -0.14
N SER A 164 22.10 4.18 0.52
CA SER A 164 22.02 2.86 -0.13
C SER A 164 20.80 2.73 -1.06
N ILE A 165 19.74 3.51 -0.83
CA ILE A 165 18.56 3.56 -1.70
C ILE A 165 18.92 4.02 -3.11
N LEU A 166 19.94 4.88 -3.26
CA LEU A 166 20.39 5.39 -4.56
C LEU A 166 21.01 4.32 -5.46
N THR A 167 21.57 3.29 -4.85
CA THR A 167 22.25 2.18 -5.54
C THR A 167 21.45 0.87 -5.45
N TRP A 168 20.28 0.91 -4.82
CA TRP A 168 19.44 -0.25 -4.66
C TRP A 168 18.96 -0.79 -6.02
N SER A 169 18.99 -2.11 -6.15
CA SER A 169 18.38 -2.85 -7.24
C SER A 169 17.50 -3.96 -6.71
N PRO A 170 16.28 -4.11 -7.23
CA PRO A 170 15.41 -5.21 -6.84
C PRO A 170 15.98 -6.61 -7.14
N ASP A 171 16.96 -6.68 -8.03
CA ASP A 171 17.62 -7.95 -8.41
C ASP A 171 18.56 -8.48 -7.34
N THR A 172 19.02 -7.62 -6.43
CA THR A 172 19.95 -7.96 -5.35
C THR A 172 19.30 -8.26 -4.02
N ASP A 173 17.97 -8.12 -3.93
CA ASP A 173 17.26 -8.38 -2.68
C ASP A 173 17.17 -9.87 -2.37
N ASP A 174 17.37 -10.19 -1.08
CA ASP A 174 17.09 -11.50 -0.55
C ASP A 174 15.57 -11.72 -0.44
N TRP A 175 15.12 -12.83 -0.98
CA TRP A 175 13.72 -13.23 -0.91
C TRP A 175 13.50 -14.29 0.15
N GLU A 176 12.43 -14.14 0.87
CA GLU A 176 11.95 -15.10 1.88
C GLU A 176 10.73 -15.85 1.33
N LEU A 177 10.52 -17.08 1.85
CA LEU A 177 9.41 -17.93 1.46
C LEU A 177 8.71 -18.51 2.68
N TYR A 178 7.38 -18.53 2.64
CA TYR A 178 6.53 -19.01 3.72
C TYR A 178 5.40 -19.89 3.20
N ASN A 179 5.15 -21.03 3.88
CA ASN A 179 3.94 -21.81 3.72
C ASN A 179 2.92 -21.36 4.77
N LEU A 180 1.90 -20.63 4.36
CA LEU A 180 0.94 -19.99 5.26
C LEU A 180 -0.04 -20.97 5.92
N GLU A 181 -0.14 -22.19 5.44
CA GLU A 181 -0.93 -23.24 6.08
C GLU A 181 -0.24 -23.77 7.35
N GLU A 182 1.09 -23.78 7.34
CA GLU A 182 1.91 -24.25 8.45
C GLU A 182 2.43 -23.08 9.31
N ASP A 183 2.69 -21.93 8.70
CA ASP A 183 3.27 -20.73 9.32
C ASP A 183 2.49 -19.47 8.89
N TRP A 184 1.29 -19.32 9.39
CA TRP A 184 0.39 -18.21 9.10
C TRP A 184 0.90 -16.84 9.56
N SER A 185 1.94 -16.79 10.38
CA SER A 185 2.55 -15.55 10.92
C SER A 185 3.85 -15.15 10.21
N GLN A 186 4.34 -15.95 9.27
CA GLN A 186 5.61 -15.73 8.57
C GLN A 186 6.81 -15.73 9.53
N SER A 187 6.84 -16.65 10.50
CA SER A 187 7.88 -16.69 11.54
C SER A 187 9.15 -17.41 11.09
N ARG A 188 9.06 -18.28 10.10
CA ARG A 188 10.16 -19.14 9.65
C ARG A 188 10.33 -19.09 8.13
N ASN A 189 11.39 -18.42 7.70
CA ASN A 189 11.78 -18.44 6.29
C ASN A 189 12.26 -19.84 5.88
N ILE A 190 11.66 -20.40 4.83
CA ILE A 190 11.96 -21.72 4.28
C ILE A 190 12.48 -21.66 2.83
N ALA A 191 12.97 -20.50 2.38
CA ALA A 191 13.44 -20.27 1.01
C ALA A 191 14.50 -21.30 0.57
N ASP A 192 15.48 -21.58 1.43
CA ASP A 192 16.56 -22.55 1.16
C ASP A 192 16.07 -24.00 1.02
N GLN A 193 14.92 -24.31 1.62
CA GLN A 193 14.32 -25.63 1.56
C GLN A 193 13.51 -25.87 0.29
N HIS A 194 13.03 -24.78 -0.34
CA HIS A 194 12.13 -24.81 -1.51
C HIS A 194 12.55 -23.83 -2.62
N PRO A 195 13.78 -23.92 -3.13
CA PRO A 195 14.31 -22.95 -4.09
C PRO A 195 13.50 -22.88 -5.40
N GLU A 196 12.94 -24.00 -5.88
CA GLU A 196 12.12 -24.02 -7.08
C GLU A 196 10.78 -23.30 -6.87
N LYS A 197 10.15 -23.49 -5.69
CA LYS A 197 8.92 -22.79 -5.32
C LYS A 197 9.18 -21.29 -5.22
N LEU A 198 10.28 -20.89 -4.58
CA LEU A 198 10.68 -19.49 -4.48
C LEU A 198 10.85 -18.89 -5.88
N GLN A 199 11.59 -19.57 -6.78
CA GLN A 199 11.83 -19.05 -8.12
C GLN A 199 10.51 -18.93 -8.92
N MET A 200 9.60 -19.89 -8.78
CA MET A 200 8.28 -19.82 -9.40
C MET A 200 7.51 -18.59 -8.92
N LEU A 201 7.52 -18.31 -7.61
CA LEU A 201 6.81 -17.16 -7.05
C LEU A 201 7.47 -15.83 -7.43
N LYS A 202 8.79 -15.74 -7.50
CA LYS A 202 9.50 -14.57 -8.03
C LYS A 202 9.08 -14.27 -9.47
N ASN A 203 9.01 -15.29 -10.32
CA ASN A 203 8.56 -15.13 -11.70
C ASN A 203 7.08 -14.70 -11.76
N LEU A 204 6.23 -15.28 -10.90
CA LEU A 204 4.81 -14.90 -10.81
C LEU A 204 4.65 -13.44 -10.37
N PHE A 205 5.46 -12.98 -9.41
CA PHE A 205 5.47 -11.57 -9.00
C PHE A 205 5.74 -10.64 -10.19
N LEU A 206 6.73 -10.96 -11.02
CA LEU A 206 7.06 -10.16 -12.22
C LEU A 206 5.91 -10.17 -13.25
N VAL A 207 5.27 -11.33 -13.46
CA VAL A 207 4.11 -11.44 -14.36
C VAL A 207 2.95 -10.57 -13.86
N GLU A 208 2.60 -10.66 -12.60
CA GLU A 208 1.54 -9.84 -12.01
C GLU A 208 1.91 -8.35 -12.00
N SER A 209 3.17 -8.01 -11.71
CA SER A 209 3.66 -6.64 -11.77
C SER A 209 3.54 -6.05 -13.18
N ALA A 210 3.90 -6.80 -14.21
CA ALA A 210 3.73 -6.37 -15.60
C ALA A 210 2.26 -6.18 -15.98
N LYS A 211 1.41 -7.13 -15.60
CA LYS A 211 -0.04 -7.11 -15.87
C LYS A 211 -0.72 -5.89 -15.27
N TYR A 212 -0.33 -5.49 -14.07
CA TYR A 212 -0.92 -4.36 -13.35
C TYR A 212 -0.09 -3.07 -13.42
N LYS A 213 0.81 -2.96 -14.38
CA LYS A 213 1.61 -1.74 -14.66
C LYS A 213 2.46 -1.28 -13.46
N ASN A 214 2.98 -2.23 -12.66
CA ASN A 214 3.82 -1.97 -11.47
C ASN A 214 5.32 -1.94 -11.80
N LEU A 215 5.71 -2.03 -13.06
CA LEU A 215 7.11 -1.94 -13.48
C LEU A 215 7.48 -0.51 -13.90
N PRO A 216 8.71 -0.06 -13.60
CA PRO A 216 9.78 -0.75 -12.87
C PRO A 216 9.52 -0.82 -11.36
N ILE A 217 10.00 -1.90 -10.71
CA ILE A 217 9.81 -2.13 -9.28
C ILE A 217 10.49 -1.04 -8.47
N GLY A 218 9.79 -0.51 -7.44
CA GLY A 218 10.26 0.62 -6.63
C GLY A 218 10.40 1.92 -7.41
N GLY A 219 10.09 1.89 -8.71
CA GLY A 219 10.20 3.03 -9.62
C GLY A 219 9.19 4.13 -9.29
N GLY A 220 9.47 5.31 -9.79
CA GLY A 220 8.62 6.47 -9.63
C GLY A 220 9.03 7.33 -8.44
N LEU A 221 8.72 6.95 -7.21
CA LEU A 221 8.97 7.83 -6.06
C LEU A 221 10.47 8.02 -5.80
N TRP A 222 11.24 6.94 -5.74
CA TRP A 222 12.69 7.03 -5.52
C TRP A 222 13.37 7.76 -6.66
N THR A 223 13.01 7.43 -7.90
CA THR A 223 13.52 8.14 -9.06
C THR A 223 13.18 9.63 -9.01
N ILE A 224 11.96 10.01 -8.66
CA ILE A 224 11.56 11.41 -8.55
C ILE A 224 12.28 12.13 -7.41
N ILE A 225 12.50 11.46 -6.27
CA ILE A 225 13.17 12.06 -5.11
C ILE A 225 14.66 12.30 -5.39
N PHE A 226 15.34 11.31 -6.00
CA PHE A 226 16.80 11.36 -6.18
C PHE A 226 17.25 11.88 -7.54
N HIS A 227 16.36 11.87 -8.52
CA HIS A 227 16.59 12.38 -9.86
C HIS A 227 15.59 13.51 -10.15
N PRO A 228 15.76 14.68 -9.50
CA PRO A 228 14.85 15.81 -9.70
C PRO A 228 14.74 16.24 -11.17
N GLU A 229 15.77 15.97 -11.98
CA GLU A 229 15.76 16.16 -13.44
C GLU A 229 14.72 15.29 -14.17
N MET A 230 14.27 14.19 -13.57
CA MET A 230 13.21 13.33 -14.11
C MET A 230 11.79 13.77 -13.74
N LYS A 231 11.65 14.82 -12.93
CA LYS A 231 10.34 15.41 -12.66
C LYS A 231 9.77 16.02 -13.94
N VAL A 232 8.49 15.80 -14.16
CA VAL A 232 7.79 16.28 -15.37
C VAL A 232 7.83 17.81 -15.50
N ALA A 233 7.89 18.54 -14.40
CA ALA A 233 8.01 20.01 -14.36
C ALA A 233 8.82 20.48 -13.14
N PRO A 234 10.14 20.18 -13.07
CA PRO A 234 10.94 20.44 -11.87
C PRO A 234 11.02 21.92 -11.49
N ASP A 235 11.10 22.81 -12.48
CA ASP A 235 11.35 24.25 -12.31
C ASP A 235 10.28 25.13 -12.98
N ALA A 236 9.11 24.60 -13.24
CA ALA A 236 8.03 25.37 -13.83
C ALA A 236 7.56 26.49 -12.88
N THR A 237 7.49 27.70 -13.38
CA THR A 237 7.00 28.88 -12.66
C THR A 237 5.61 29.32 -13.14
N SER A 238 5.13 28.72 -14.22
CA SER A 238 3.77 28.95 -14.75
C SER A 238 3.19 27.66 -15.30
N TRP A 239 1.88 27.53 -15.19
CA TRP A 239 1.11 26.39 -15.68
C TRP A 239 -0.08 26.92 -16.47
N GLU A 240 -0.28 26.37 -17.66
CA GLU A 240 -1.53 26.53 -18.40
C GLU A 240 -2.36 25.26 -18.25
N LEU A 241 -3.54 25.39 -17.71
CA LEU A 241 -4.43 24.28 -17.41
C LEU A 241 -5.69 24.39 -18.26
N PRO A 242 -5.87 23.58 -19.31
CA PRO A 242 -7.10 23.58 -20.08
C PRO A 242 -8.29 23.17 -19.20
N GLY A 243 -9.46 23.71 -19.47
CA GLY A 243 -10.69 23.53 -18.68
C GLY A 243 -11.15 22.06 -18.55
N SER A 244 -10.59 21.15 -19.35
CA SER A 244 -10.87 19.70 -19.26
C SER A 244 -10.05 18.98 -18.20
N ILE A 245 -9.03 19.63 -17.62
CA ILE A 245 -8.21 19.01 -16.57
C ILE A 245 -9.00 18.96 -15.27
N THR A 246 -9.19 17.75 -14.75
CA THR A 246 -9.87 17.50 -13.46
C THR A 246 -8.90 17.14 -12.33
N ARG A 247 -7.69 16.68 -12.67
CA ARG A 247 -6.66 16.28 -11.72
C ARG A 247 -5.26 16.51 -12.29
N ILE A 248 -4.33 16.89 -11.41
CA ILE A 248 -2.92 17.02 -11.73
C ILE A 248 -2.17 16.22 -10.65
N PRO A 249 -1.29 15.28 -11.00
CA PRO A 249 -0.43 14.61 -10.02
C PRO A 249 0.40 15.64 -9.25
N GLU A 250 0.53 15.48 -7.95
CA GLU A 250 1.24 16.43 -7.08
C GLU A 250 2.66 16.78 -7.57
N PRO A 251 3.48 15.82 -8.09
CA PRO A 251 4.80 16.15 -8.62
C PRO A 251 4.79 17.08 -9.84
N CYS A 252 3.65 17.20 -10.53
CA CYS A 252 3.47 18.03 -11.72
C CYS A 252 2.65 19.29 -11.43
N ALA A 253 2.10 19.42 -10.21
CA ALA A 253 1.19 20.51 -9.85
C ALA A 253 1.95 21.76 -9.40
N PRO A 254 1.34 22.96 -9.57
CA PRO A 254 1.87 24.15 -8.94
C PRO A 254 1.84 24.01 -7.41
N ARG A 255 2.88 24.50 -6.74
CA ARG A 255 2.99 24.47 -5.26
C ARG A 255 2.11 25.55 -4.61
N LEU A 256 0.81 25.49 -4.85
CA LEU A 256 -0.16 26.41 -4.25
C LEU A 256 -0.15 26.23 -2.72
N GLY A 257 -0.04 27.33 -2.00
CA GLY A 257 0.00 27.33 -0.54
C GLY A 257 1.40 27.21 0.08
N ALA A 258 2.43 26.81 -0.69
CA ALA A 258 3.82 26.79 -0.23
C ALA A 258 4.62 28.04 -0.66
N LEU A 259 4.18 28.70 -1.71
CA LEU A 259 4.81 29.90 -2.30
C LEU A 259 3.71 30.91 -2.65
N ASP A 260 4.11 32.20 -2.75
CA ASP A 260 3.25 33.23 -3.30
C ASP A 260 2.85 32.85 -4.73
N ASN A 261 1.56 32.94 -5.02
CA ASN A 261 1.03 32.54 -6.32
C ASN A 261 -0.03 33.52 -6.82
N LYS A 262 -0.20 33.55 -8.15
CA LYS A 262 -1.26 34.28 -8.85
C LYS A 262 -2.01 33.31 -9.73
N VAL A 263 -3.33 33.22 -9.53
CA VAL A 263 -4.22 32.43 -10.37
C VAL A 263 -4.97 33.38 -11.29
N VAL A 264 -4.93 33.14 -12.61
CA VAL A 264 -5.70 33.88 -13.64
C VAL A 264 -6.63 32.86 -14.31
N ILE A 265 -7.89 33.19 -14.43
CA ILE A 265 -8.91 32.35 -15.07
C ILE A 265 -9.52 33.12 -16.21
N ASP A 266 -9.35 32.59 -17.42
CA ASP A 266 -10.09 33.07 -18.60
C ASP A 266 -11.35 32.23 -18.76
N MET A 267 -12.51 32.87 -18.71
CA MET A 267 -13.81 32.21 -18.85
C MET A 267 -14.58 32.84 -19.99
N GLU A 268 -15.07 32.00 -20.90
CA GLU A 268 -16.16 32.35 -21.80
C GLU A 268 -17.50 31.96 -21.13
N ILE A 269 -18.42 32.93 -21.03
CA ILE A 269 -19.76 32.69 -20.43
C ILE A 269 -20.79 32.59 -21.56
#